data_23f9491070985fefe6b3cd3474b7acac
#
_entry.id   23f9491070985fefe6b3cd3474b7acac
#
_cell.length_a   1.000
_cell.length_b   1.000
_cell.length_c   1.000
_cell.angle_alpha   90.00
_cell.angle_beta   90.00
_cell.angle_gamma   90.00
#
_symmetry.space_group_name_H-M   'P 1'
#
loop_
_entity.id
_entity.type
_entity.pdbx_description
1 polymer ?
#
loop_
_entity_poly.entity_id
_entity_poly.type
_entity_poly.pdbx_seq_one_letter_code
_entity_poly.pdbx_strand_id
1 'polypeptide(L)'
;HPRALTLKAARLLIEGDVEAAVPMLQEAVRANPADARPLLLRANIPHELGNSEVSVQMADLAKTVLPGNFQVQKVLAAYWEERGQYEKAISHLATALEAKHQLREELYPVFLRIAENPAARELMAPIAAEPPKWWDGFVWYAAKNAENLDTLRILAAMRKQAEDYPFTEFERSSFILRLRKEGLIAEAYMLWVNGLDKEQRGALGYVYNGNFERDLMNSGFGWHARPPKNSGIIINTAVTYGIEGKEALFMSFKGKRVRFHHLRQPLFLDTGIYRLTGKVRPDKLKARRGLKWYVWCTSGAKGKVGESKAFLGTGDWRQFEFDITVPSECKGQSLQLHSIGNRDVDHEIRGEIWFDDLHI
;
A
#
# COMPACT_ATOMS: atom_id res chain seq x y z
N HIS A 1 30.19 23.21 -29.48
CA HIS A 1 30.18 22.59 -28.16
C HIS A 1 29.27 21.36 -28.18
N PRO A 2 29.71 20.17 -27.67
CA PRO A 2 28.97 18.89 -27.79
C PRO A 2 27.53 18.99 -27.34
N ARG A 3 27.28 19.64 -26.19
CA ARG A 3 25.93 19.82 -25.63
C ARG A 3 25.00 20.61 -26.54
N ALA A 4 25.54 21.66 -27.23
CA ALA A 4 24.75 22.44 -28.16
C ALA A 4 24.37 21.63 -29.41
N LEU A 5 25.28 20.78 -29.91
CA LEU A 5 25.00 19.84 -31.00
C LEU A 5 23.91 18.84 -30.62
N THR A 6 23.98 18.27 -29.42
CA THR A 6 22.96 17.34 -28.91
C THR A 6 21.58 17.98 -28.82
N LEU A 7 21.47 19.23 -28.31
CA LEU A 7 20.22 19.95 -28.21
C LEU A 7 19.63 20.31 -29.56
N LYS A 8 20.49 20.73 -30.52
CA LYS A 8 20.07 21.06 -31.90
C LYS A 8 19.57 19.82 -32.62
N ALA A 9 20.29 18.69 -32.48
CA ALA A 9 19.86 17.41 -33.03
C ALA A 9 18.55 16.92 -32.44
N ALA A 10 18.35 17.05 -31.11
CA ALA A 10 17.08 16.71 -30.47
C ALA A 10 15.89 17.51 -31.03
N ARG A 11 16.09 18.80 -31.30
CA ARG A 11 15.07 19.64 -31.94
C ARG A 11 14.76 19.15 -33.35
N LEU A 12 15.77 18.88 -34.17
CA LEU A 12 15.60 18.34 -35.54
C LEU A 12 14.83 17.04 -35.56
N LEU A 13 15.10 16.13 -34.58
CA LEU A 13 14.36 14.87 -34.44
C LEU A 13 12.88 15.12 -34.12
N ILE A 14 12.55 16.13 -33.32
CA ILE A 14 11.15 16.52 -33.01
C ILE A 14 10.48 17.08 -34.29
N GLU A 15 11.22 17.82 -35.12
CA GLU A 15 10.76 18.35 -36.39
C GLU A 15 10.70 17.27 -37.50
N GLY A 16 11.17 16.05 -37.25
CA GLY A 16 11.19 14.92 -38.19
C GLY A 16 12.41 14.89 -39.14
N ASP A 17 13.32 15.84 -39.01
CA ASP A 17 14.54 15.93 -39.85
C ASP A 17 15.67 15.04 -39.31
N VAL A 18 15.54 13.73 -39.57
CA VAL A 18 16.52 12.71 -39.14
C VAL A 18 17.85 12.84 -39.89
N GLU A 19 17.81 13.23 -41.19
CA GLU A 19 19.01 13.34 -42.00
C GLU A 19 19.96 14.45 -41.49
N ALA A 20 19.42 15.57 -41.05
CA ALA A 20 20.23 16.64 -40.49
C ALA A 20 20.63 16.35 -39.01
N ALA A 21 19.84 15.60 -38.27
CA ALA A 21 20.09 15.27 -36.84
C ALA A 21 21.25 14.30 -36.68
N VAL A 22 21.34 13.23 -37.48
CA VAL A 22 22.30 12.13 -37.33
C VAL A 22 23.78 12.62 -37.39
N PRO A 23 24.23 13.43 -38.36
CA PRO A 23 25.60 13.96 -38.36
C PRO A 23 25.95 14.75 -37.09
N MET A 24 25.00 15.55 -36.58
CA MET A 24 25.19 16.36 -35.37
C MET A 24 25.35 15.47 -34.12
N LEU A 25 24.59 14.38 -34.04
CA LEU A 25 24.75 13.38 -32.95
C LEU A 25 26.10 12.68 -33.01
N GLN A 26 26.55 12.34 -34.22
CA GLN A 26 27.88 11.72 -34.42
C GLN A 26 29.01 12.66 -33.99
N GLU A 27 28.92 13.92 -34.37
CA GLU A 27 29.89 14.94 -33.99
C GLU A 27 29.87 15.17 -32.45
N ALA A 28 28.68 15.18 -31.83
CA ALA A 28 28.54 15.34 -30.41
C ALA A 28 29.22 14.18 -29.65
N VAL A 29 29.04 12.92 -30.10
CA VAL A 29 29.72 11.72 -29.53
C VAL A 29 31.25 11.83 -29.72
N ARG A 30 31.74 12.21 -30.90
CA ARG A 30 33.18 12.40 -31.14
C ARG A 30 33.79 13.44 -30.23
N ALA A 31 33.07 14.55 -30.01
CA ALA A 31 33.54 15.64 -29.17
C ALA A 31 33.46 15.38 -27.67
N ASN A 32 32.52 14.48 -27.23
CA ASN A 32 32.42 14.03 -25.85
C ASN A 32 31.87 12.59 -25.77
N PRO A 33 32.75 11.56 -25.84
CA PRO A 33 32.34 10.16 -25.79
C PRO A 33 31.72 9.74 -24.44
N ALA A 34 31.94 10.49 -23.38
CA ALA A 34 31.38 10.22 -22.04
C ALA A 34 29.94 10.73 -21.85
N ASP A 35 29.36 11.39 -22.86
CA ASP A 35 27.96 11.84 -22.82
C ASP A 35 27.05 10.82 -23.50
N ALA A 36 26.24 10.11 -22.71
CA ALA A 36 25.29 9.12 -23.21
C ALA A 36 24.08 9.75 -23.96
N ARG A 37 23.79 11.03 -23.79
CA ARG A 37 22.58 11.68 -24.36
C ARG A 37 22.49 11.60 -25.89
N PRO A 38 23.55 11.92 -26.67
CA PRO A 38 23.49 11.77 -28.12
C PRO A 38 23.35 10.31 -28.56
N LEU A 39 23.89 9.35 -27.79
CA LEU A 39 23.70 7.91 -28.03
C LEU A 39 22.23 7.51 -27.83
N LEU A 40 21.62 7.95 -26.75
CA LEU A 40 20.19 7.68 -26.45
C LEU A 40 19.26 8.31 -27.51
N LEU A 41 19.52 9.55 -27.93
CA LEU A 41 18.75 10.18 -29.00
C LEU A 41 18.85 9.38 -30.30
N ARG A 42 20.03 8.91 -30.63
CA ARG A 42 20.25 8.10 -31.85
C ARG A 42 19.61 6.70 -31.74
N ALA A 43 19.62 6.09 -30.56
CA ALA A 43 18.94 4.83 -30.31
C ALA A 43 17.42 4.90 -30.50
N ASN A 44 16.82 6.03 -30.15
CA ASN A 44 15.36 6.26 -30.22
C ASN A 44 14.85 6.79 -31.58
N ILE A 45 15.69 6.87 -32.59
CA ILE A 45 15.20 7.16 -33.94
C ILE A 45 14.27 6.03 -34.41
N PRO A 46 13.03 6.34 -34.90
CA PRO A 46 12.09 5.32 -35.33
C PRO A 46 12.68 4.35 -36.34
N HIS A 47 12.30 3.07 -36.23
CA HIS A 47 12.84 2.00 -37.08
C HIS A 47 12.66 2.27 -38.58
N GLU A 48 11.55 2.91 -38.96
CA GLU A 48 11.21 3.26 -40.34
C GLU A 48 12.13 4.34 -40.90
N LEU A 49 12.75 5.15 -40.05
CA LEU A 49 13.63 6.28 -40.40
C LEU A 49 15.11 6.02 -40.08
N GLY A 50 15.43 4.87 -39.49
CA GLY A 50 16.79 4.52 -39.05
C GLY A 50 17.13 3.04 -39.17
N ASN A 51 18.44 2.71 -39.07
CA ASN A 51 18.90 1.34 -39.05
C ASN A 51 18.71 0.72 -37.66
N SER A 52 17.94 -0.36 -37.58
CA SER A 52 17.64 -1.09 -36.34
C SER A 52 18.91 -1.57 -35.61
N GLU A 53 19.90 -2.08 -36.35
CA GLU A 53 21.17 -2.56 -35.79
C GLU A 53 21.96 -1.41 -35.14
N VAL A 54 22.02 -0.26 -35.79
CA VAL A 54 22.66 0.95 -35.25
C VAL A 54 21.96 1.42 -34.00
N SER A 55 20.62 1.36 -33.95
CA SER A 55 19.84 1.71 -32.76
C SER A 55 20.20 0.84 -31.55
N VAL A 56 20.32 -0.47 -31.75
CA VAL A 56 20.74 -1.43 -30.70
C VAL A 56 22.15 -1.12 -30.21
N GLN A 57 23.11 -0.91 -31.15
CA GLN A 57 24.50 -0.57 -30.81
C GLN A 57 24.59 0.73 -30.00
N MET A 58 23.82 1.75 -30.35
CA MET A 58 23.80 3.03 -29.62
C MET A 58 23.20 2.89 -28.21
N ALA A 59 22.18 2.05 -28.04
CA ALA A 59 21.61 1.74 -26.73
C ALA A 59 22.65 1.02 -25.83
N ASP A 60 23.34 0.02 -26.34
CA ASP A 60 24.38 -0.72 -25.62
C ASP A 60 25.59 0.17 -25.27
N LEU A 61 26.00 1.07 -26.18
CA LEU A 61 27.03 2.06 -25.89
C LEU A 61 26.60 3.03 -24.80
N ALA A 62 25.36 3.52 -24.81
CA ALA A 62 24.84 4.42 -23.79
C ALA A 62 24.89 3.77 -22.40
N LYS A 63 24.51 2.47 -22.30
CA LYS A 63 24.63 1.66 -21.09
C LYS A 63 26.08 1.56 -20.60
N THR A 64 27.00 1.30 -21.52
CA THR A 64 28.44 1.15 -21.21
C THR A 64 29.05 2.44 -20.70
N VAL A 65 28.65 3.58 -21.29
CA VAL A 65 29.18 4.92 -20.93
C VAL A 65 28.71 5.35 -19.53
N LEU A 66 27.44 5.10 -19.15
CA LEU A 66 26.85 5.53 -17.87
C LEU A 66 25.97 4.43 -17.26
N PRO A 67 26.54 3.31 -16.80
CA PRO A 67 25.76 2.12 -16.38
C PRO A 67 24.89 2.35 -15.14
N GLY A 68 25.31 3.22 -14.21
CA GLY A 68 24.57 3.55 -12.98
C GLY A 68 23.68 4.78 -13.08
N ASN A 69 23.61 5.42 -14.24
CA ASN A 69 22.82 6.64 -14.39
C ASN A 69 21.33 6.32 -14.59
N PHE A 70 20.49 6.70 -13.64
CA PHE A 70 19.05 6.40 -13.67
C PHE A 70 18.32 6.95 -14.90
N GLN A 71 18.75 8.09 -15.47
CA GLN A 71 18.14 8.67 -16.68
C GLN A 71 18.43 7.79 -17.88
N VAL A 72 19.68 7.32 -18.02
CA VAL A 72 20.08 6.40 -19.08
C VAL A 72 19.26 5.10 -18.95
N GLN A 73 19.23 4.52 -17.74
CA GLN A 73 18.50 3.28 -17.49
C GLN A 73 17.01 3.40 -17.81
N LYS A 74 16.35 4.53 -17.43
CA LYS A 74 14.94 4.78 -17.73
C LYS A 74 14.68 4.86 -19.24
N VAL A 75 15.52 5.57 -19.99
CA VAL A 75 15.37 5.68 -21.47
C VAL A 75 15.59 4.32 -22.13
N LEU A 76 16.59 3.55 -21.68
CA LEU A 76 16.82 2.20 -22.19
C LEU A 76 15.68 1.24 -21.87
N ALA A 77 15.08 1.36 -20.71
CA ALA A 77 13.90 0.57 -20.36
C ALA A 77 12.75 0.78 -21.33
N ALA A 78 12.39 2.05 -21.60
CA ALA A 78 11.36 2.41 -22.57
C ALA A 78 11.73 1.91 -23.98
N TYR A 79 12.98 2.11 -24.39
CA TYR A 79 13.50 1.66 -25.67
C TYR A 79 13.33 0.14 -25.90
N TRP A 80 13.63 -0.67 -24.89
CA TRP A 80 13.49 -2.13 -24.97
C TRP A 80 12.05 -2.61 -24.81
N GLU A 81 11.22 -1.93 -24.00
CA GLU A 81 9.78 -2.20 -23.85
C GLU A 81 9.06 -2.06 -25.19
N GLU A 82 9.27 -0.93 -25.91
CA GLU A 82 8.66 -0.67 -27.22
C GLU A 82 9.00 -1.72 -28.28
N ARG A 83 10.16 -2.38 -28.13
CA ARG A 83 10.62 -3.45 -29.02
C ARG A 83 10.25 -4.87 -28.56
N GLY A 84 9.44 -4.99 -27.51
CA GLY A 84 9.03 -6.28 -26.94
C GLY A 84 10.17 -7.05 -26.25
N GLN A 85 11.33 -6.41 -26.04
CA GLN A 85 12.47 -7.01 -25.33
C GLN A 85 12.33 -6.81 -23.81
N TYR A 86 11.26 -7.38 -23.25
CA TYR A 86 10.83 -7.12 -21.87
C TYR A 86 11.87 -7.52 -20.82
N GLU A 87 12.67 -8.57 -21.05
CA GLU A 87 13.74 -8.97 -20.13
C GLU A 87 14.77 -7.85 -19.95
N LYS A 88 15.20 -7.24 -21.06
CA LYS A 88 16.12 -6.10 -21.02
C LYS A 88 15.46 -4.88 -20.37
N ALA A 89 14.19 -4.60 -20.70
CA ALA A 89 13.44 -3.51 -20.13
C ALA A 89 13.35 -3.63 -18.60
N ILE A 90 12.99 -4.82 -18.08
CA ILE A 90 12.93 -5.14 -16.64
C ILE A 90 14.27 -4.90 -15.96
N SER A 91 15.38 -5.37 -16.54
CA SER A 91 16.73 -5.18 -16.00
C SER A 91 17.08 -3.69 -15.85
N HIS A 92 16.76 -2.87 -16.87
CA HIS A 92 16.99 -1.43 -16.82
C HIS A 92 16.06 -0.70 -15.82
N LEU A 93 14.79 -1.11 -15.73
CA LEU A 93 13.86 -0.58 -14.74
C LEU A 93 14.34 -0.85 -13.30
N ALA A 94 14.75 -2.08 -13.02
CA ALA A 94 15.27 -2.47 -11.71
C ALA A 94 16.50 -1.62 -11.34
N THR A 95 17.48 -1.52 -12.23
CA THR A 95 18.67 -0.69 -12.03
C THR A 95 18.33 0.79 -11.80
N ALA A 96 17.36 1.34 -12.53
CA ALA A 96 16.92 2.72 -12.34
C ALA A 96 16.29 2.96 -10.96
N LEU A 97 15.44 2.04 -10.47
CA LEU A 97 14.82 2.11 -9.15
C LEU A 97 15.82 1.95 -8.01
N GLU A 98 16.83 1.08 -8.15
CA GLU A 98 17.91 0.92 -7.20
C GLU A 98 18.76 2.19 -7.09
N ALA A 99 19.06 2.83 -8.21
CA ALA A 99 19.81 4.08 -8.24
C ALA A 99 19.01 5.27 -7.69
N LYS A 100 17.68 5.29 -7.88
CA LYS A 100 16.81 6.39 -7.47
C LYS A 100 15.38 5.94 -7.17
N HIS A 101 15.10 5.66 -5.90
CA HIS A 101 13.80 5.17 -5.44
C HIS A 101 12.61 6.12 -5.69
N GLN A 102 12.85 7.43 -5.88
CA GLN A 102 11.80 8.42 -6.18
C GLN A 102 11.14 8.17 -7.55
N LEU A 103 11.78 7.39 -8.44
CA LEU A 103 11.22 7.03 -9.75
C LEU A 103 10.05 6.03 -9.68
N ARG A 104 9.71 5.52 -8.51
CA ARG A 104 8.62 4.55 -8.31
C ARG A 104 7.29 4.98 -8.94
N GLU A 105 6.94 6.27 -8.86
CA GLU A 105 5.70 6.80 -9.42
C GLU A 105 5.66 6.72 -10.96
N GLU A 106 6.83 6.80 -11.61
CA GLU A 106 6.97 6.67 -13.06
C GLU A 106 7.13 5.22 -13.51
N LEU A 107 7.87 4.40 -12.76
CA LEU A 107 8.31 3.07 -13.20
C LEU A 107 7.40 1.93 -12.74
N TYR A 108 6.69 2.06 -11.62
CA TYR A 108 5.73 1.04 -11.19
C TYR A 108 4.60 0.80 -12.20
N PRO A 109 4.05 1.83 -12.89
CA PRO A 109 3.11 1.60 -13.99
C PRO A 109 3.68 0.71 -15.11
N VAL A 110 4.97 0.86 -15.43
CA VAL A 110 5.65 0.06 -16.47
C VAL A 110 5.76 -1.39 -16.01
N PHE A 111 6.23 -1.63 -14.79
CA PHE A 111 6.27 -2.99 -14.22
C PHE A 111 4.89 -3.64 -14.16
N LEU A 112 3.85 -2.87 -13.85
CA LEU A 112 2.48 -3.38 -13.82
C LEU A 112 2.02 -3.81 -15.22
N ARG A 113 2.25 -3.01 -16.26
CA ARG A 113 1.93 -3.40 -17.65
C ARG A 113 2.64 -4.70 -18.05
N ILE A 114 3.90 -4.88 -17.64
CA ILE A 114 4.65 -6.13 -17.91
C ILE A 114 4.01 -7.29 -17.15
N ALA A 115 3.67 -7.11 -15.87
CA ALA A 115 3.01 -8.13 -15.05
C ALA A 115 1.60 -8.52 -15.56
N GLU A 116 0.89 -7.59 -16.20
CA GLU A 116 -0.43 -7.81 -16.82
C GLU A 116 -0.35 -8.43 -18.23
N ASN A 117 0.82 -8.35 -18.87
CA ASN A 117 1.03 -8.92 -20.19
C ASN A 117 1.30 -10.44 -20.09
N PRO A 118 0.41 -11.32 -20.61
CA PRO A 118 0.61 -12.76 -20.56
C PRO A 118 1.90 -13.26 -21.18
N ALA A 119 2.43 -12.57 -22.19
CA ALA A 119 3.66 -12.93 -22.88
C ALA A 119 4.94 -12.52 -22.15
N ALA A 120 4.83 -11.59 -21.18
CA ALA A 120 6.01 -11.01 -20.51
C ALA A 120 6.04 -11.25 -18.99
N ARG A 121 4.89 -11.52 -18.36
CA ARG A 121 4.78 -11.61 -16.89
C ARG A 121 5.71 -12.62 -16.24
N GLU A 122 5.99 -13.75 -16.89
CA GLU A 122 6.90 -14.77 -16.36
C GLU A 122 8.34 -14.24 -16.17
N LEU A 123 8.72 -13.20 -16.88
CA LEU A 123 10.00 -12.52 -16.72
C LEU A 123 10.13 -11.76 -15.38
N MET A 124 9.02 -11.59 -14.66
CA MET A 124 9.02 -11.05 -13.29
C MET A 124 9.46 -12.10 -12.25
N ALA A 125 9.44 -13.40 -12.57
CA ALA A 125 9.71 -14.47 -11.62
C ALA A 125 11.11 -14.36 -10.96
N PRO A 126 12.22 -14.06 -11.65
CA PRO A 126 13.52 -13.88 -11.00
C PRO A 126 13.54 -12.75 -9.97
N ILE A 127 12.86 -11.62 -10.26
CA ILE A 127 12.76 -10.50 -9.34
C ILE A 127 11.86 -10.86 -8.14
N ALA A 128 10.80 -11.61 -8.38
CA ALA A 128 9.92 -12.09 -7.31
C ALA A 128 10.63 -13.12 -6.42
N ALA A 129 11.52 -13.94 -6.96
CA ALA A 129 12.29 -14.93 -6.21
C ALA A 129 13.32 -14.28 -5.27
N GLU A 130 14.01 -13.24 -5.74
CA GLU A 130 14.98 -12.45 -4.95
C GLU A 130 14.51 -10.98 -4.91
N PRO A 131 13.51 -10.64 -4.07
CA PRO A 131 12.86 -9.34 -4.15
C PRO A 131 13.79 -8.20 -3.73
N PRO A 132 14.01 -7.21 -4.59
CA PRO A 132 14.77 -6.02 -4.24
C PRO A 132 13.99 -5.14 -3.25
N LYS A 133 14.67 -4.18 -2.62
CA LYS A 133 14.07 -3.28 -1.59
C LYS A 133 12.84 -2.50 -2.05
N TRP A 134 12.67 -2.29 -3.35
CA TRP A 134 11.52 -1.59 -3.91
C TRP A 134 10.31 -2.50 -4.19
N TRP A 135 10.48 -3.83 -4.11
CA TRP A 135 9.45 -4.81 -4.45
C TRP A 135 8.16 -4.66 -3.65
N ASP A 136 8.24 -4.52 -2.33
CA ASP A 136 7.08 -4.28 -1.47
C ASP A 136 6.23 -3.10 -1.95
N GLY A 137 6.90 -1.99 -2.30
CA GLY A 137 6.25 -0.81 -2.86
C GLY A 137 5.55 -1.09 -4.19
N PHE A 138 6.16 -1.91 -5.05
CA PHE A 138 5.55 -2.35 -6.31
C PHE A 138 4.31 -3.24 -6.08
N VAL A 139 4.40 -4.22 -5.17
CA VAL A 139 3.25 -5.08 -4.83
C VAL A 139 2.08 -4.23 -4.29
N TRP A 140 2.35 -3.26 -3.44
CA TRP A 140 1.32 -2.34 -2.95
C TRP A 140 0.72 -1.49 -4.08
N TYR A 141 1.56 -1.00 -5.02
CA TYR A 141 1.08 -0.27 -6.19
C TYR A 141 0.19 -1.18 -7.07
N ALA A 142 0.63 -2.40 -7.35
CA ALA A 142 -0.14 -3.39 -8.10
C ALA A 142 -1.48 -3.74 -7.42
N ALA A 143 -1.48 -3.91 -6.09
CA ALA A 143 -2.70 -4.17 -5.34
C ALA A 143 -3.76 -3.07 -5.48
N LYS A 144 -3.34 -1.84 -5.69
CA LYS A 144 -4.25 -0.70 -5.89
C LYS A 144 -4.69 -0.51 -7.33
N ASN A 145 -3.82 -0.76 -8.29
CA ASN A 145 -3.94 -0.28 -9.67
C ASN A 145 -4.09 -1.40 -10.70
N ALA A 146 -3.77 -2.67 -10.36
CA ALA A 146 -3.96 -3.78 -11.29
C ALA A 146 -5.42 -3.86 -11.77
N GLU A 147 -5.60 -4.11 -13.06
CA GLU A 147 -6.91 -4.20 -13.70
C GLU A 147 -7.74 -5.32 -13.06
N ASN A 148 -7.13 -6.48 -12.85
CA ASN A 148 -7.80 -7.62 -12.22
C ASN A 148 -6.95 -8.23 -11.08
N LEU A 149 -7.60 -9.08 -10.27
CA LEU A 149 -6.96 -9.75 -9.13
C LEU A 149 -5.97 -10.82 -9.57
N ASP A 150 -6.10 -11.39 -10.77
CA ASP A 150 -5.28 -12.49 -11.24
C ASP A 150 -3.80 -12.09 -11.39
N THR A 151 -3.53 -10.84 -11.77
CA THR A 151 -2.16 -10.30 -11.78
C THR A 151 -1.50 -10.45 -10.41
N LEU A 152 -2.21 -10.12 -9.34
CA LEU A 152 -1.67 -10.27 -7.98
C LEU A 152 -1.53 -11.74 -7.57
N ARG A 153 -2.48 -12.59 -7.94
CA ARG A 153 -2.38 -14.04 -7.67
C ARG A 153 -1.16 -14.65 -8.34
N ILE A 154 -0.85 -14.23 -9.56
CA ILE A 154 0.34 -14.66 -10.30
C ILE A 154 1.61 -14.16 -9.60
N LEU A 155 1.69 -12.88 -9.25
CA LEU A 155 2.83 -12.33 -8.50
C LEU A 155 3.03 -13.06 -7.15
N ALA A 156 1.94 -13.39 -6.44
CA ALA A 156 2.02 -14.16 -5.21
C ALA A 156 2.47 -15.61 -5.43
N ALA A 157 2.05 -16.24 -6.54
CA ALA A 157 2.50 -17.58 -6.89
C ALA A 157 4.02 -17.62 -7.17
N MET A 158 4.55 -16.60 -7.88
CA MET A 158 5.99 -16.44 -8.11
C MET A 158 6.75 -16.28 -6.78
N ARG A 159 6.20 -15.50 -5.84
CA ARG A 159 6.80 -15.29 -4.50
C ARG A 159 6.83 -16.57 -3.65
N LYS A 160 5.84 -17.43 -3.76
CA LYS A 160 5.79 -18.72 -3.03
C LYS A 160 6.88 -19.70 -3.43
N GLN A 161 7.48 -19.54 -4.61
CA GLN A 161 8.60 -20.35 -5.07
C GLN A 161 9.95 -19.91 -4.48
N ALA A 162 10.00 -18.76 -3.81
CA ALA A 162 11.19 -18.21 -3.18
C ALA A 162 11.35 -18.76 -1.77
N GLU A 163 12.10 -19.85 -1.58
CA GLU A 163 12.30 -20.50 -0.28
C GLU A 163 13.08 -19.59 0.70
N ASP A 164 14.12 -18.89 0.22
CA ASP A 164 14.98 -18.03 1.04
C ASP A 164 14.39 -16.66 1.37
N TYR A 165 13.34 -16.25 0.66
CA TYR A 165 12.69 -14.96 0.84
C TYR A 165 11.20 -15.13 1.14
N PRO A 166 10.80 -15.30 2.41
CA PRO A 166 9.39 -15.52 2.76
C PRO A 166 8.53 -14.32 2.38
N PHE A 167 7.26 -14.59 2.09
CA PHE A 167 6.26 -13.57 1.78
C PHE A 167 6.11 -12.59 2.95
N THR A 168 6.42 -11.32 2.72
CA THR A 168 6.49 -10.32 3.78
C THR A 168 5.09 -9.98 4.33
N GLU A 169 5.03 -9.44 5.56
CA GLU A 169 3.77 -8.93 6.12
C GLU A 169 3.22 -7.77 5.28
N PHE A 170 4.08 -6.95 4.69
CA PHE A 170 3.67 -5.84 3.84
C PHE A 170 3.04 -6.33 2.52
N GLU A 171 3.64 -7.31 1.86
CA GLU A 171 3.07 -7.98 0.68
C GLU A 171 1.70 -8.57 1.03
N ARG A 172 1.61 -9.34 2.11
CA ARG A 172 0.36 -9.95 2.58
C ARG A 172 -0.72 -8.92 2.85
N SER A 173 -0.38 -7.83 3.53
CA SER A 173 -1.30 -6.73 3.81
C SER A 173 -1.82 -6.05 2.53
N SER A 174 -0.96 -5.94 1.51
CA SER A 174 -1.33 -5.39 0.20
C SER A 174 -2.36 -6.29 -0.52
N PHE A 175 -2.17 -7.61 -0.46
CA PHE A 175 -3.13 -8.59 -0.98
C PHE A 175 -4.47 -8.56 -0.24
N ILE A 176 -4.43 -8.57 1.09
CA ILE A 176 -5.62 -8.48 1.93
C ILE A 176 -6.43 -7.22 1.60
N LEU A 177 -5.75 -6.09 1.38
CA LEU A 177 -6.40 -4.85 0.98
C LEU A 177 -7.16 -5.01 -0.35
N ARG A 178 -6.53 -5.64 -1.36
CA ARG A 178 -7.16 -5.87 -2.66
C ARG A 178 -8.32 -6.86 -2.56
N LEU A 179 -8.15 -7.99 -1.91
CA LEU A 179 -9.21 -8.98 -1.73
C LEU A 179 -10.45 -8.37 -1.06
N ARG A 180 -10.25 -7.55 -0.03
CA ARG A 180 -11.34 -6.83 0.63
C ARG A 180 -12.01 -5.81 -0.30
N LYS A 181 -11.27 -5.12 -1.16
CA LYS A 181 -11.81 -4.19 -2.17
C LYS A 181 -12.69 -4.93 -3.19
N GLU A 182 -12.32 -6.13 -3.57
CA GLU A 182 -13.10 -7.02 -4.47
C GLU A 182 -14.27 -7.74 -3.75
N GLY A 183 -14.43 -7.54 -2.44
CA GLY A 183 -15.48 -8.21 -1.67
C GLY A 183 -15.18 -9.66 -1.29
N LEU A 184 -13.98 -10.16 -1.56
CA LEU A 184 -13.51 -11.51 -1.23
C LEU A 184 -13.04 -11.58 0.23
N ILE A 185 -13.96 -11.31 1.15
CA ILE A 185 -13.64 -11.12 2.58
C ILE A 185 -13.13 -12.41 3.22
N ALA A 186 -13.74 -13.56 2.91
CA ALA A 186 -13.32 -14.86 3.42
C ALA A 186 -11.88 -15.21 3.01
N GLU A 187 -11.54 -15.01 1.72
CA GLU A 187 -10.18 -15.23 1.21
C GLU A 187 -9.16 -14.30 1.89
N ALA A 188 -9.55 -13.02 2.05
CA ALA A 188 -8.73 -12.03 2.76
C ALA A 188 -8.48 -12.42 4.23
N TYR A 189 -9.52 -12.91 4.92
CA TYR A 189 -9.42 -13.36 6.31
C TYR A 189 -8.51 -14.61 6.44
N MET A 190 -8.69 -15.60 5.57
CA MET A 190 -7.85 -16.80 5.58
C MET A 190 -6.38 -16.47 5.28
N LEU A 191 -6.12 -15.57 4.31
CA LEU A 191 -4.76 -15.11 4.02
C LEU A 191 -4.12 -14.43 5.24
N TRP A 192 -4.91 -13.64 5.98
CA TRP A 192 -4.45 -13.00 7.20
C TRP A 192 -4.15 -13.99 8.30
N VAL A 193 -5.08 -14.93 8.62
CA VAL A 193 -4.92 -15.95 9.66
C VAL A 193 -3.71 -16.85 9.39
N ASN A 194 -3.50 -17.23 8.12
CA ASN A 194 -2.34 -18.05 7.73
C ASN A 194 -0.99 -17.33 7.96
N GLY A 195 -1.01 -16.01 8.01
CA GLY A 195 0.16 -15.20 8.27
C GLY A 195 0.46 -14.94 9.74
N LEU A 196 -0.45 -15.31 10.65
CA LEU A 196 -0.26 -15.10 12.08
C LEU A 196 0.68 -16.17 12.67
N ASP A 197 1.55 -15.75 13.56
CA ASP A 197 2.35 -16.66 14.38
C ASP A 197 1.50 -17.38 15.45
N LYS A 198 2.12 -18.27 16.21
CA LYS A 198 1.42 -19.07 17.25
C LYS A 198 0.80 -18.19 18.34
N GLU A 199 1.52 -17.15 18.72
CA GLU A 199 1.06 -16.27 19.80
C GLU A 199 -0.10 -15.38 19.32
N GLN A 200 0.02 -14.83 18.11
CA GLN A 200 -1.03 -14.03 17.49
C GLN A 200 -2.31 -14.84 17.27
N ARG A 201 -2.18 -16.12 16.90
CA ARG A 201 -3.34 -17.03 16.78
C ARG A 201 -4.07 -17.25 18.10
N GLY A 202 -3.37 -17.17 19.23
CA GLY A 202 -3.98 -17.24 20.57
C GLY A 202 -4.94 -16.08 20.89
N ALA A 203 -4.86 -14.97 20.13
CA ALA A 203 -5.75 -13.82 20.29
C ALA A 203 -6.91 -13.79 19.27
N LEU A 204 -7.10 -14.88 18.50
CA LEU A 204 -8.19 -14.99 17.52
C LEU A 204 -9.55 -15.05 18.22
N GLY A 205 -10.51 -14.35 17.66
CA GLY A 205 -11.90 -14.28 18.02
C GLY A 205 -12.64 -13.46 16.97
N TYR A 206 -13.94 -13.27 17.11
CA TYR A 206 -14.69 -12.34 16.26
C TYR A 206 -14.13 -10.91 16.36
N VAL A 207 -13.68 -10.53 17.56
CA VAL A 207 -12.82 -9.37 17.80
C VAL A 207 -11.42 -9.89 18.10
N TYR A 208 -10.48 -9.69 17.19
CA TYR A 208 -9.09 -10.08 17.40
C TYR A 208 -8.44 -9.20 18.48
N ASN A 209 -7.72 -9.84 19.45
CA ASN A 209 -7.06 -9.12 20.54
C ASN A 209 -8.03 -8.15 21.26
N GLY A 210 -9.23 -8.65 21.58
CA GLY A 210 -10.26 -7.85 22.24
C GLY A 210 -9.96 -7.57 23.71
N ASN A 211 -9.06 -8.34 24.31
CA ASN A 211 -8.49 -8.13 25.64
C ASN A 211 -7.24 -7.23 25.66
N PHE A 212 -6.79 -6.75 24.51
CA PHE A 212 -5.69 -5.80 24.32
C PHE A 212 -4.35 -6.17 24.99
N GLU A 213 -4.12 -7.44 25.29
CA GLU A 213 -2.86 -7.94 25.86
C GLU A 213 -1.69 -8.00 24.85
N ARG A 214 -1.91 -7.50 23.62
CA ARG A 214 -0.92 -7.43 22.55
C ARG A 214 -0.97 -6.08 21.86
N ASP A 215 0.16 -5.72 21.25
CA ASP A 215 0.26 -4.52 20.42
C ASP A 215 -0.78 -4.46 19.31
N LEU A 216 -1.16 -3.24 18.94
CA LEU A 216 -2.08 -2.99 17.84
C LEU A 216 -1.36 -3.20 16.50
N MET A 217 -1.70 -4.25 15.77
CA MET A 217 -0.98 -4.69 14.56
C MET A 217 -0.95 -3.65 13.43
N ASN A 218 -1.98 -2.82 13.31
CA ASN A 218 -2.17 -1.89 12.19
C ASN A 218 -2.20 -2.55 10.79
N SER A 219 -2.52 -3.83 10.72
CA SER A 219 -2.56 -4.65 9.50
C SER A 219 -3.71 -5.65 9.50
N GLY A 220 -4.11 -6.09 8.31
CA GLY A 220 -5.07 -7.16 8.08
C GLY A 220 -6.43 -6.97 8.78
N PHE A 221 -6.81 -7.94 9.60
CA PHE A 221 -8.01 -7.92 10.46
C PHE A 221 -7.68 -7.59 11.92
N GLY A 222 -6.46 -7.16 12.22
CA GLY A 222 -6.09 -6.62 13.53
C GLY A 222 -6.61 -5.18 13.73
N TRP A 223 -6.33 -4.63 14.92
CA TRP A 223 -6.65 -3.25 15.23
C TRP A 223 -5.82 -2.28 14.42
N HIS A 224 -6.47 -1.29 13.81
CA HIS A 224 -5.86 -0.16 13.13
C HIS A 224 -6.06 1.10 13.97
N ALA A 225 -4.95 1.67 14.45
CA ALA A 225 -4.89 2.85 15.30
C ALA A 225 -3.88 3.85 14.73
N ARG A 226 -4.31 4.70 13.80
CA ARG A 226 -3.46 5.67 13.10
C ARG A 226 -4.05 7.08 13.16
N PRO A 227 -4.00 7.76 14.33
CA PRO A 227 -4.43 9.14 14.42
C PRO A 227 -3.51 10.06 13.59
N PRO A 228 -4.03 11.19 13.07
CA PRO A 228 -3.22 12.14 12.32
C PRO A 228 -2.07 12.68 13.15
N LYS A 229 -0.93 12.93 12.52
CA LYS A 229 0.20 13.59 13.18
C LYS A 229 -0.26 14.93 13.77
N ASN A 230 0.22 15.25 14.97
CA ASN A 230 -0.11 16.48 15.68
C ASN A 230 -1.61 16.66 16.03
N SER A 231 -2.44 15.61 15.93
CA SER A 231 -3.86 15.65 16.31
C SER A 231 -4.08 15.83 17.82
N GLY A 232 -3.07 15.56 18.66
CA GLY A 232 -3.23 15.49 20.10
C GLY A 232 -4.00 14.27 20.58
N ILE A 233 -4.07 13.22 19.77
CA ILE A 233 -4.69 11.94 20.08
C ILE A 233 -3.58 10.90 20.25
N ILE A 234 -3.63 10.16 21.35
CA ILE A 234 -2.77 9.01 21.65
C ILE A 234 -3.67 7.78 21.67
N ILE A 235 -3.23 6.69 21.06
CA ILE A 235 -3.90 5.38 21.08
C ILE A 235 -2.81 4.31 21.20
N ASN A 236 -2.82 3.54 22.26
CA ASN A 236 -1.90 2.42 22.50
C ASN A 236 -2.53 1.44 23.49
N THR A 237 -1.88 0.30 23.71
CA THR A 237 -2.13 -0.54 24.89
C THR A 237 -1.30 0.00 26.06
N ALA A 238 -1.80 -0.15 27.28
CA ALA A 238 -1.10 0.30 28.47
C ALA A 238 -1.52 -0.51 29.70
N VAL A 239 -0.58 -0.67 30.63
CA VAL A 239 -0.82 -1.36 31.92
C VAL A 239 -1.83 -0.58 32.76
N THR A 240 -2.80 -1.30 33.32
CA THR A 240 -3.83 -0.72 34.18
C THR A 240 -4.34 -1.75 35.20
N TYR A 241 -5.22 -1.33 36.10
CA TYR A 241 -5.78 -2.16 37.17
C TYR A 241 -7.30 -2.29 37.03
N GLY A 242 -7.86 -3.34 37.62
CA GLY A 242 -9.31 -3.59 37.66
C GLY A 242 -9.83 -4.29 36.39
N ILE A 243 -8.95 -4.99 35.67
CA ILE A 243 -9.24 -5.80 34.49
C ILE A 243 -8.74 -7.24 34.69
N GLU A 244 -9.13 -8.14 33.82
CA GLU A 244 -8.49 -9.43 33.67
C GLU A 244 -7.27 -9.27 32.76
N GLY A 245 -6.07 -9.68 33.21
CA GLY A 245 -4.84 -9.45 32.47
C GLY A 245 -4.03 -8.25 32.99
N LYS A 246 -3.25 -7.63 32.12
CA LYS A 246 -2.30 -6.55 32.48
C LYS A 246 -2.54 -5.26 31.73
N GLU A 247 -2.91 -5.35 30.47
CA GLU A 247 -3.03 -4.22 29.55
C GLU A 247 -4.46 -3.99 29.09
N ALA A 248 -4.77 -2.77 28.75
CA ALA A 248 -6.03 -2.37 28.13
C ALA A 248 -5.76 -1.34 27.04
N LEU A 249 -6.70 -1.15 26.14
CA LEU A 249 -6.65 -0.08 25.16
C LEU A 249 -6.77 1.28 25.85
N PHE A 250 -5.76 2.10 25.71
CA PHE A 250 -5.70 3.46 26.24
C PHE A 250 -5.84 4.50 25.15
N MET A 251 -6.65 5.51 25.40
CA MET A 251 -6.77 6.66 24.51
C MET A 251 -6.81 7.97 25.29
N SER A 252 -6.00 8.95 24.85
CA SER A 252 -5.94 10.30 25.43
C SER A 252 -6.19 11.37 24.37
N PHE A 253 -6.95 12.40 24.71
CA PHE A 253 -7.37 13.49 23.84
C PHE A 253 -7.02 14.84 24.44
N LYS A 254 -6.32 15.68 23.67
CA LYS A 254 -5.82 17.00 24.12
C LYS A 254 -6.72 18.19 23.73
N GLY A 255 -7.96 17.95 23.33
CA GLY A 255 -8.94 19.01 23.04
C GLY A 255 -8.79 19.67 21.67
N LYS A 256 -8.12 19.05 20.73
CA LYS A 256 -8.14 19.51 19.34
C LYS A 256 -9.42 19.03 18.65
N ARG A 257 -9.93 19.85 17.73
CA ARG A 257 -11.14 19.54 16.95
C ARG A 257 -10.79 18.56 15.83
N VAL A 258 -10.84 17.27 16.13
CA VAL A 258 -10.55 16.20 15.19
C VAL A 258 -11.72 15.23 15.12
N ARG A 259 -12.32 15.08 13.95
CA ARG A 259 -13.35 14.06 13.71
C ARG A 259 -12.72 12.69 13.93
N PHE A 260 -12.96 12.12 15.11
CA PHE A 260 -12.31 10.88 15.50
C PHE A 260 -12.99 9.66 14.86
N HIS A 261 -12.23 8.88 14.13
CA HIS A 261 -12.60 7.59 13.51
C HIS A 261 -11.35 6.73 13.24
N HIS A 262 -10.29 6.97 14.01
CA HIS A 262 -8.95 6.45 13.74
C HIS A 262 -8.64 5.14 14.43
N LEU A 263 -9.58 4.61 15.24
CA LEU A 263 -9.52 3.27 15.81
C LEU A 263 -10.58 2.41 15.17
N ARG A 264 -10.15 1.34 14.51
CA ARG A 264 -11.04 0.42 13.83
C ARG A 264 -10.46 -0.98 13.73
N GLN A 265 -11.33 -1.97 13.62
CA GLN A 265 -10.98 -3.35 13.28
C GLN A 265 -11.93 -3.88 12.22
N PRO A 266 -11.42 -4.46 11.12
CA PRO A 266 -12.26 -5.23 10.20
C PRO A 266 -12.79 -6.48 10.90
N LEU A 267 -14.04 -6.82 10.67
CA LEU A 267 -14.66 -8.05 11.15
C LEU A 267 -15.06 -8.94 9.97
N PHE A 268 -15.18 -10.22 10.25
CA PHE A 268 -15.72 -11.22 9.35
C PHE A 268 -16.78 -12.02 10.10
N LEU A 269 -18.03 -11.51 10.06
CA LEU A 269 -19.20 -12.12 10.68
C LEU A 269 -20.13 -12.62 9.59
N ASP A 270 -20.70 -13.79 9.81
CA ASP A 270 -21.79 -14.32 8.97
C ASP A 270 -23.10 -13.53 9.18
N THR A 271 -24.09 -13.77 8.33
CA THR A 271 -25.44 -13.24 8.52
C THR A 271 -26.02 -13.71 9.84
N GLY A 272 -26.53 -12.78 10.67
CA GLY A 272 -27.06 -13.15 11.97
C GLY A 272 -27.21 -11.96 12.93
N ILE A 273 -27.63 -12.31 14.14
CA ILE A 273 -27.75 -11.36 15.26
C ILE A 273 -26.66 -11.72 16.26
N TYR A 274 -25.89 -10.71 16.63
CA TYR A 274 -24.76 -10.83 17.55
C TYR A 274 -24.90 -9.79 18.66
N ARG A 275 -24.19 -10.00 19.75
CA ARG A 275 -24.05 -9.03 20.83
C ARG A 275 -22.58 -8.77 21.08
N LEU A 276 -22.18 -7.49 20.94
CA LEU A 276 -20.87 -7.06 21.37
C LEU A 276 -20.92 -6.60 22.81
N THR A 277 -20.04 -7.17 23.62
CA THR A 277 -19.82 -6.80 25.03
C THR A 277 -18.41 -6.24 25.20
N GLY A 278 -18.19 -5.49 26.27
CA GLY A 278 -16.85 -5.00 26.62
C GLY A 278 -16.86 -4.23 27.93
N LYS A 279 -15.67 -3.84 28.38
CA LYS A 279 -15.47 -3.00 29.56
C LYS A 279 -14.98 -1.62 29.13
N VAL A 280 -15.39 -0.58 29.85
CA VAL A 280 -15.01 0.80 29.60
C VAL A 280 -14.75 1.56 30.88
N ARG A 281 -13.69 2.38 30.91
CA ARG A 281 -13.39 3.31 31.99
C ARG A 281 -13.05 4.68 31.39
N PRO A 282 -13.96 5.66 31.41
CA PRO A 282 -13.66 7.03 31.07
C PRO A 282 -13.03 7.77 32.25
N ASP A 283 -12.02 8.63 31.97
CA ASP A 283 -11.45 9.54 32.95
C ASP A 283 -11.44 10.98 32.39
N LYS A 284 -12.22 11.84 33.04
CA LYS A 284 -12.41 13.25 32.66
C LYS A 284 -12.71 13.43 31.15
N LEU A 285 -13.39 12.46 30.55
CA LEU A 285 -13.73 12.47 29.13
C LEU A 285 -14.81 13.51 28.88
N LYS A 286 -14.41 14.65 28.34
CA LYS A 286 -15.26 15.78 27.97
C LYS A 286 -15.39 15.84 26.45
N ALA A 287 -16.58 15.64 25.95
CA ALA A 287 -16.95 15.83 24.56
C ALA A 287 -18.42 16.23 24.53
N ARG A 288 -18.84 17.03 23.56
CA ARG A 288 -20.23 17.51 23.50
C ARG A 288 -21.25 16.38 23.39
N ARG A 289 -20.92 15.34 22.60
CA ARG A 289 -21.81 14.20 22.33
C ARG A 289 -21.18 12.84 22.68
N GLY A 290 -19.89 12.82 23.02
CA GLY A 290 -19.15 11.62 23.39
C GLY A 290 -18.57 10.82 22.23
N LEU A 291 -18.11 9.63 22.60
CA LEU A 291 -17.61 8.61 21.69
C LEU A 291 -18.60 7.44 21.65
N LYS A 292 -18.75 6.80 20.48
CA LYS A 292 -19.54 5.56 20.31
C LYS A 292 -18.79 4.53 19.50
N TRP A 293 -18.97 3.28 19.85
CA TRP A 293 -18.68 2.17 18.95
C TRP A 293 -19.76 2.05 17.90
N TYR A 294 -19.36 1.82 16.67
CA TYR A 294 -20.21 1.51 15.53
C TYR A 294 -19.71 0.27 14.84
N VAL A 295 -20.63 -0.56 14.35
CA VAL A 295 -20.34 -1.60 13.38
C VAL A 295 -20.94 -1.20 12.05
N TRP A 296 -20.08 -1.07 11.04
CA TRP A 296 -20.46 -0.71 9.68
C TRP A 296 -20.32 -1.89 8.75
N CYS A 297 -21.25 -2.05 7.84
CA CYS A 297 -21.08 -2.93 6.69
C CYS A 297 -20.15 -2.24 5.67
N THR A 298 -19.09 -2.92 5.26
CA THR A 298 -18.03 -2.38 4.39
C THR A 298 -17.95 -3.04 3.02
N SER A 299 -18.64 -4.17 2.84
CA SER A 299 -18.66 -4.91 1.58
C SER A 299 -20.04 -5.54 1.35
N GLY A 300 -20.55 -5.43 0.13
CA GLY A 300 -21.94 -5.75 -0.21
C GLY A 300 -22.85 -4.57 0.14
N ALA A 301 -23.79 -4.74 1.06
CA ALA A 301 -24.59 -3.64 1.58
C ALA A 301 -23.70 -2.58 2.26
N LYS A 302 -24.18 -1.35 2.27
CA LYS A 302 -23.51 -0.25 3.00
C LYS A 302 -24.44 0.24 4.09
N GLY A 303 -23.92 0.50 5.27
CA GLY A 303 -24.70 1.06 6.36
C GLY A 303 -24.23 0.62 7.73
N LYS A 304 -24.85 1.20 8.73
CA LYS A 304 -24.62 0.87 10.12
C LYS A 304 -25.46 -0.36 10.49
N VAL A 305 -24.84 -1.35 11.13
CA VAL A 305 -25.48 -2.59 11.56
C VAL A 305 -25.47 -2.78 13.09
N GLY A 306 -24.80 -1.87 13.82
CA GLY A 306 -24.82 -1.84 15.28
C GLY A 306 -24.20 -0.56 15.83
N GLU A 307 -24.63 -0.11 17.04
CA GLU A 307 -23.99 1.00 17.74
C GLU A 307 -24.16 0.92 19.26
N SER A 308 -23.15 1.38 20.01
CA SER A 308 -23.20 1.49 21.46
C SER A 308 -23.93 2.77 21.92
N LYS A 309 -24.19 2.87 23.23
CA LYS A 309 -24.44 4.16 23.91
C LYS A 309 -23.19 5.03 23.86
N ALA A 310 -23.33 6.32 24.05
CA ALA A 310 -22.21 7.27 24.09
C ALA A 310 -21.42 7.14 25.40
N PHE A 311 -20.10 7.23 25.29
CA PHE A 311 -19.18 7.26 26.43
C PHE A 311 -18.77 8.72 26.73
N LEU A 312 -18.90 9.12 27.99
CA LEU A 312 -18.61 10.44 28.51
C LEU A 312 -18.32 10.38 30.01
N GLY A 313 -17.70 11.42 30.54
CA GLY A 313 -17.56 11.68 31.99
C GLY A 313 -16.34 11.01 32.61
N THR A 314 -16.49 10.66 33.89
CA THR A 314 -15.51 9.93 34.70
C THR A 314 -16.25 8.80 35.40
N GLY A 315 -15.63 7.64 35.49
CA GLY A 315 -16.20 6.49 36.22
C GLY A 315 -15.23 5.34 36.25
N ASP A 316 -15.52 4.39 37.14
CA ASP A 316 -14.79 3.13 37.24
C ASP A 316 -15.08 2.23 36.04
N TRP A 317 -14.36 1.10 35.97
CA TRP A 317 -14.61 0.05 35.01
C TRP A 317 -16.06 -0.41 35.08
N ARG A 318 -16.74 -0.38 33.94
CA ARG A 318 -18.12 -0.84 33.79
C ARG A 318 -18.30 -1.61 32.48
N GLN A 319 -19.18 -2.56 32.49
CA GLN A 319 -19.58 -3.27 31.28
C GLN A 319 -20.46 -2.39 30.39
N PHE A 320 -20.35 -2.60 29.08
CA PHE A 320 -21.29 -2.10 28.09
C PHE A 320 -21.59 -3.19 27.07
N GLU A 321 -22.71 -3.09 26.43
CA GLU A 321 -23.12 -4.01 25.38
C GLU A 321 -23.98 -3.30 24.34
N PHE A 322 -24.05 -3.88 23.15
CA PHE A 322 -24.98 -3.50 22.11
C PHE A 322 -25.15 -4.61 21.07
N ASP A 323 -26.31 -4.65 20.43
CA ASP A 323 -26.65 -5.65 19.44
C ASP A 323 -26.15 -5.24 18.04
N ILE A 324 -25.78 -6.23 17.24
CA ILE A 324 -25.33 -6.12 15.85
C ILE A 324 -26.23 -7.02 15.02
N THR A 325 -26.88 -6.48 13.98
CA THR A 325 -27.66 -7.28 13.05
C THR A 325 -27.01 -7.24 11.68
N VAL A 326 -26.38 -8.35 11.29
CA VAL A 326 -25.67 -8.50 10.02
C VAL A 326 -26.63 -9.03 8.97
N PRO A 327 -27.04 -8.25 7.95
CA PRO A 327 -27.90 -8.73 6.89
C PRO A 327 -27.13 -9.59 5.87
N SER A 328 -27.84 -10.38 5.07
CA SER A 328 -27.28 -11.34 4.11
C SER A 328 -26.37 -10.69 3.06
N GLU A 329 -26.65 -9.46 2.71
CA GLU A 329 -25.87 -8.69 1.72
C GLU A 329 -24.57 -8.11 2.29
N CYS A 330 -24.39 -8.15 3.62
CA CYS A 330 -23.22 -7.59 4.31
C CYS A 330 -22.09 -8.64 4.39
N LYS A 331 -21.16 -8.63 3.46
CA LYS A 331 -20.09 -9.63 3.37
C LYS A 331 -18.87 -9.34 4.26
N GLY A 332 -18.71 -8.10 4.71
CA GLY A 332 -17.62 -7.70 5.59
C GLY A 332 -18.01 -6.49 6.43
N GLN A 333 -17.56 -6.45 7.66
CA GLN A 333 -17.90 -5.41 8.62
C GLN A 333 -16.65 -4.72 9.15
N SER A 334 -16.85 -3.61 9.85
CA SER A 334 -15.79 -2.89 10.56
C SER A 334 -16.34 -2.34 11.86
N LEU A 335 -15.74 -2.75 12.97
CA LEU A 335 -15.92 -2.14 14.29
C LEU A 335 -15.08 -0.87 14.37
N GLN A 336 -15.69 0.26 14.72
CA GLN A 336 -15.03 1.57 14.71
C GLN A 336 -15.49 2.42 15.90
N LEU A 337 -14.55 3.11 16.54
CA LEU A 337 -14.87 4.11 17.56
C LEU A 337 -14.88 5.51 16.93
N HIS A 338 -16.01 6.22 17.06
CA HIS A 338 -16.18 7.53 16.46
C HIS A 338 -16.57 8.60 17.48
N SER A 339 -16.14 9.84 17.22
CA SER A 339 -16.77 11.03 17.81
C SER A 339 -18.10 11.32 17.14
N ILE A 340 -19.09 11.74 17.93
CA ILE A 340 -20.45 11.97 17.46
C ILE A 340 -20.66 13.46 17.17
N GLY A 341 -21.23 13.79 16.03
CA GLY A 341 -21.62 15.14 15.67
C GLY A 341 -21.39 15.48 14.20
N ASN A 342 -21.96 16.62 13.79
CA ASN A 342 -21.87 17.13 12.42
C ASN A 342 -21.10 18.44 12.33
N ARG A 343 -20.84 19.12 13.45
CA ARG A 343 -20.11 20.38 13.51
C ARG A 343 -18.73 20.15 14.11
N ASP A 344 -17.75 20.94 13.71
CA ASP A 344 -16.36 20.83 14.19
C ASP A 344 -16.25 20.91 15.72
N VAL A 345 -17.06 21.73 16.35
CA VAL A 345 -17.12 21.86 17.81
C VAL A 345 -17.60 20.59 18.51
N ASP A 346 -18.34 19.74 17.83
CA ASP A 346 -18.82 18.47 18.38
C ASP A 346 -17.67 17.44 18.49
N HIS A 347 -16.55 17.65 17.77
CA HIS A 347 -15.39 16.80 17.72
C HIS A 347 -14.23 17.28 18.62
N GLU A 348 -14.45 18.30 19.45
CA GLU A 348 -13.49 18.69 20.49
C GLU A 348 -13.60 17.72 21.67
N ILE A 349 -12.59 16.88 21.84
CA ILE A 349 -12.56 15.85 22.88
C ILE A 349 -11.34 16.09 23.78
N ARG A 350 -11.54 16.02 25.10
CA ARG A 350 -10.49 16.11 26.13
C ARG A 350 -10.65 14.99 27.15
N GLY A 351 -9.57 14.52 27.72
CA GLY A 351 -9.54 13.48 28.73
C GLY A 351 -9.14 12.15 28.19
N GLU A 352 -9.44 11.10 28.93
CA GLU A 352 -8.95 9.75 28.66
C GLU A 352 -10.11 8.77 28.66
N ILE A 353 -9.91 7.67 27.95
CA ILE A 353 -10.84 6.53 27.94
C ILE A 353 -10.06 5.25 27.76
N TRP A 354 -10.50 4.23 28.48
CA TRP A 354 -9.95 2.89 28.42
C TRP A 354 -11.01 1.91 27.96
N PHE A 355 -10.62 0.92 27.20
CA PHE A 355 -11.49 -0.21 26.83
C PHE A 355 -10.73 -1.51 27.04
N ASP A 356 -11.50 -2.55 27.40
CA ASP A 356 -11.00 -3.90 27.57
C ASP A 356 -12.09 -4.92 27.30
N ASP A 357 -11.68 -6.17 27.09
CA ASP A 357 -12.55 -7.34 27.05
C ASP A 357 -13.68 -7.23 26.02
N LEU A 358 -13.31 -6.77 24.79
CA LEU A 358 -14.25 -6.67 23.67
C LEU A 358 -14.51 -8.05 23.06
N HIS A 359 -15.74 -8.54 23.15
CA HIS A 359 -16.18 -9.83 22.63
C HIS A 359 -17.48 -9.69 21.82
N ILE A 360 -17.65 -10.58 20.85
CA ILE A 360 -18.89 -10.76 20.09
C ILE A 360 -19.36 -12.20 20.28
#